data_11ae4b5dde5cb9ee3cf3cb0b4c97fadb
#
_entry.id   11ae4b5dde5cb9ee3cf3cb0b4c97fadb
#
_cell.length_a   1.000
_cell.length_b   1.000
_cell.length_c   1.000
_cell.angle_alpha   90.00
_cell.angle_beta   90.00
_cell.angle_gamma   90.00
#
_symmetry.space_group_name_H-M   'P 1'
#
loop_
_entity.id
_entity.type
_entity.pdbx_description
1 polymer ?
#
loop_
_entity_poly.entity_id
_entity_poly.type
_entity_poly.pdbx_seq_one_letter_code
_entity_poly.pdbx_strand_id
1 'polypeptide(L)'
;MNQKLLHTANPFADPGDGTGAYNVYKVMYDAVAEGLTEEDYSTTDWEGCKGMINNGQIACMVLGSWAVPQMKEAGDNADDIAYMPFPITLTSGKQAASVGPDYSFGINASTTEDNQAAALCFVKFMTEESGFSYDCGGLPVAIKDTRLPDFYAAFKGIDFVVDEPAIEGEEDL
;
A
#
# COMPACT_ATOMS: atom_id res chain seq x y z
N MET A 1 9.58 -9.98 -3.07
CA MET A 1 8.76 -10.81 -2.15
C MET A 1 8.02 -11.89 -2.92
N ASN A 2 7.29 -11.55 -3.97
CA ASN A 2 6.49 -12.49 -4.76
C ASN A 2 7.29 -13.68 -5.28
N GLN A 3 8.47 -13.46 -5.86
CA GLN A 3 9.33 -14.52 -6.39
C GLN A 3 9.66 -15.59 -5.34
N LYS A 4 9.97 -15.17 -4.10
CA LYS A 4 10.27 -16.12 -3.02
C LYS A 4 9.04 -16.95 -2.63
N LEU A 5 7.84 -16.38 -2.68
CA LEU A 5 6.61 -17.12 -2.41
C LEU A 5 6.31 -18.12 -3.52
N LEU A 6 6.45 -17.73 -4.79
CA LEU A 6 6.19 -18.58 -5.96
C LEU A 6 7.10 -19.83 -6.00
N HIS A 7 8.36 -19.66 -5.59
CA HIS A 7 9.36 -20.75 -5.62
C HIS A 7 9.50 -21.51 -4.29
N THR A 8 8.62 -21.29 -3.33
CA THR A 8 8.60 -22.00 -2.05
C THR A 8 7.50 -23.06 -2.07
N ALA A 9 7.85 -24.33 -1.77
CA ALA A 9 6.91 -25.45 -1.82
C ALA A 9 5.68 -25.27 -0.91
N ASN A 10 5.83 -24.57 0.21
CA ASN A 10 4.73 -24.20 1.11
C ASN A 10 5.00 -22.82 1.71
N PRO A 11 4.66 -21.75 0.99
CA PRO A 11 4.96 -20.36 1.42
C PRO A 11 4.22 -19.92 2.67
N PHE A 12 3.15 -20.63 3.04
CA PHE A 12 2.31 -20.35 4.21
C PHE A 12 2.60 -21.27 5.40
N ALA A 13 3.62 -22.14 5.32
CA ALA A 13 4.04 -22.91 6.47
C ALA A 13 4.67 -21.99 7.54
N ASP A 14 4.45 -22.33 8.81
CA ASP A 14 5.14 -21.66 9.90
C ASP A 14 6.63 -21.97 9.86
N PRO A 15 7.50 -20.97 9.63
CA PRO A 15 8.95 -21.17 9.66
C PRO A 15 9.53 -21.31 11.08
N GLY A 16 8.72 -21.02 12.11
CA GLY A 16 9.12 -21.10 13.52
C GLY A 16 10.05 -19.97 13.99
N ASP A 17 10.27 -18.94 13.18
CA ASP A 17 11.17 -17.83 13.46
C ASP A 17 10.47 -16.45 13.49
N GLY A 18 9.14 -16.45 13.44
CA GLY A 18 8.34 -15.22 13.44
C GLY A 18 8.30 -14.47 12.12
N THR A 19 8.75 -15.09 11.02
CA THR A 19 8.79 -14.46 9.69
C THR A 19 7.83 -15.13 8.69
N GLY A 20 7.78 -14.58 7.48
CA GLY A 20 7.05 -15.12 6.36
C GLY A 20 5.55 -14.83 6.37
N ALA A 21 4.88 -15.30 5.32
CA ALA A 21 3.47 -15.05 5.10
C ALA A 21 2.57 -15.62 6.22
N TYR A 22 2.95 -16.78 6.77
CA TYR A 22 2.24 -17.38 7.90
C TYR A 22 2.06 -16.39 9.06
N ASN A 23 3.14 -15.72 9.49
CA ASN A 23 3.08 -14.83 10.65
C ASN A 23 2.31 -13.53 10.37
N VAL A 24 2.31 -13.04 9.12
CA VAL A 24 1.45 -11.92 8.71
C VAL A 24 -0.03 -12.31 8.84
N TYR A 25 -0.42 -13.44 8.28
CA TYR A 25 -1.81 -13.93 8.37
C TYR A 25 -2.20 -14.31 9.79
N LYS A 26 -1.24 -14.81 10.59
CA LYS A 26 -1.49 -15.14 12.00
C LYS A 26 -1.90 -13.92 12.82
N VAL A 27 -1.31 -12.75 12.59
CA VAL A 27 -1.73 -11.50 13.29
C VAL A 27 -3.21 -11.22 13.01
N MET A 28 -3.65 -11.34 11.75
CA MET A 28 -5.05 -11.12 11.37
C MET A 28 -5.97 -12.20 11.97
N TYR A 29 -5.53 -13.47 11.93
CA TYR A 29 -6.27 -14.57 12.53
C TYR A 29 -6.45 -14.38 14.05
N ASP A 30 -5.38 -14.00 14.75
CA ASP A 30 -5.42 -13.79 16.20
C ASP A 30 -6.35 -12.60 16.54
N ALA A 31 -6.35 -11.53 15.75
CA ALA A 31 -7.26 -10.41 15.95
C ALA A 31 -8.73 -10.84 15.86
N VAL A 32 -9.10 -11.68 14.90
CA VAL A 32 -10.44 -12.24 14.78
C VAL A 32 -10.76 -13.18 15.95
N ALA A 33 -9.82 -14.08 16.30
CA ALA A 33 -10.01 -15.06 17.36
C ALA A 33 -10.16 -14.43 18.75
N GLU A 34 -9.53 -13.27 18.97
CA GLU A 34 -9.61 -12.49 20.20
C GLU A 34 -10.80 -11.51 20.23
N GLY A 35 -11.60 -11.46 19.17
CA GLY A 35 -12.77 -10.58 19.09
C GLY A 35 -12.40 -9.09 18.93
N LEU A 36 -11.27 -8.80 18.31
CA LEU A 36 -10.79 -7.44 18.06
C LEU A 36 -11.28 -6.86 16.72
N THR A 37 -12.15 -7.59 16.03
CA THR A 37 -12.78 -7.15 14.77
C THR A 37 -14.28 -6.96 14.97
N GLU A 38 -14.95 -6.37 13.97
CA GLU A 38 -16.40 -6.30 13.92
C GLU A 38 -17.04 -7.71 13.90
N GLU A 39 -18.30 -7.82 14.37
CA GLU A 39 -19.04 -9.11 14.44
C GLU A 39 -19.26 -9.71 13.04
N ASP A 40 -19.51 -8.89 12.04
CA ASP A 40 -19.71 -9.31 10.66
C ASP A 40 -18.79 -8.55 9.69
N TYR A 41 -17.56 -9.02 9.56
CA TYR A 41 -16.55 -8.47 8.65
C TYR A 41 -16.88 -8.70 7.16
N SER A 42 -17.91 -9.48 6.83
CA SER A 42 -18.35 -9.68 5.44
C SER A 42 -19.18 -8.51 4.90
N THR A 43 -19.72 -7.68 5.79
CA THR A 43 -20.55 -6.52 5.45
C THR A 43 -19.85 -5.17 5.64
N THR A 44 -18.56 -5.18 5.94
CA THR A 44 -17.79 -3.97 6.15
C THR A 44 -17.79 -3.09 4.89
N ASP A 45 -18.31 -1.89 5.02
CA ASP A 45 -18.36 -0.90 3.94
C ASP A 45 -17.11 -0.02 3.94
N TRP A 46 -16.40 0.02 2.80
CA TRP A 46 -15.18 0.81 2.64
C TRP A 46 -15.40 2.30 2.93
N GLU A 47 -16.47 2.89 2.40
CA GLU A 47 -16.75 4.31 2.61
C GLU A 47 -17.07 4.61 4.07
N GLY A 48 -17.85 3.75 4.72
CA GLY A 48 -18.19 3.84 6.14
C GLY A 48 -16.95 3.71 7.04
N CYS A 49 -16.05 2.78 6.74
CA CYS A 49 -14.82 2.55 7.53
C CYS A 49 -13.93 3.79 7.63
N LYS A 50 -13.87 4.61 6.59
CA LYS A 50 -13.10 5.88 6.63
C LYS A 50 -13.60 6.82 7.73
N GLY A 51 -14.91 6.97 7.84
CA GLY A 51 -15.52 7.74 8.92
C GLY A 51 -15.34 7.09 10.29
N MET A 52 -15.45 5.77 10.35
CA MET A 52 -15.30 5.01 11.60
C MET A 52 -13.90 5.11 12.20
N ILE A 53 -12.83 5.04 11.39
CA ILE A 53 -11.47 5.24 11.89
C ILE A 53 -11.24 6.71 12.27
N ASN A 54 -11.77 7.67 11.51
CA ASN A 54 -11.62 9.09 11.81
C ASN A 54 -12.27 9.49 13.14
N ASN A 55 -13.40 8.88 13.50
CA ASN A 55 -14.13 9.17 14.75
C ASN A 55 -13.74 8.21 15.90
N GLY A 56 -12.74 7.34 15.72
CA GLY A 56 -12.21 6.49 16.78
C GLY A 56 -13.03 5.22 17.07
N GLN A 57 -13.98 4.83 16.21
CA GLN A 57 -14.72 3.58 16.32
C GLN A 57 -13.87 2.39 15.86
N ILE A 58 -12.95 2.60 14.93
CA ILE A 58 -11.92 1.64 14.52
C ILE A 58 -10.56 2.17 14.99
N ALA A 59 -9.81 1.33 15.69
CA ALA A 59 -8.51 1.70 16.23
C ALA A 59 -7.38 1.60 15.19
N CYS A 60 -7.43 0.63 14.27
CA CYS A 60 -6.44 0.47 13.20
C CYS A 60 -7.00 -0.26 12.00
N MET A 61 -6.42 0.04 10.83
CA MET A 61 -6.70 -0.64 9.56
C MET A 61 -5.39 -0.92 8.83
N VAL A 62 -5.32 -2.06 8.14
CA VAL A 62 -4.13 -2.44 7.35
C VAL A 62 -4.38 -2.06 5.89
N LEU A 63 -3.78 -0.97 5.44
CA LEU A 63 -3.99 -0.41 4.11
C LEU A 63 -2.71 0.25 3.56
N GLY A 64 -2.74 0.61 2.28
CA GLY A 64 -1.69 1.40 1.66
C GLY A 64 -1.76 2.89 2.03
N SER A 65 -0.70 3.62 1.75
CA SER A 65 -0.56 5.06 2.02
C SER A 65 -1.63 5.93 1.37
N TRP A 66 -2.16 5.52 0.22
CA TRP A 66 -3.25 6.17 -0.51
C TRP A 66 -4.54 6.33 0.31
N ALA A 67 -4.73 5.49 1.34
CA ALA A 67 -5.89 5.56 2.21
C ALA A 67 -5.81 6.70 3.25
N VAL A 68 -4.60 7.15 3.59
CA VAL A 68 -4.38 8.14 4.66
C VAL A 68 -5.09 9.48 4.38
N PRO A 69 -4.94 10.11 3.20
CA PRO A 69 -5.69 11.32 2.90
C PRO A 69 -7.20 11.12 2.98
N GLN A 70 -7.73 10.01 2.45
CA GLN A 70 -9.15 9.72 2.46
C GLN A 70 -9.72 9.58 3.88
N MET A 71 -8.96 8.94 4.78
CA MET A 71 -9.36 8.81 6.19
C MET A 71 -9.31 10.15 6.93
N LYS A 72 -8.32 10.99 6.62
CA LYS A 72 -8.20 12.32 7.19
C LYS A 72 -9.36 13.24 6.76
N GLU A 73 -9.79 13.11 5.51
CA GLU A 73 -10.91 13.91 4.93
C GLU A 73 -12.29 13.41 5.36
N ALA A 74 -12.38 12.21 5.93
CA ALA A 74 -13.67 11.59 6.28
C ALA A 74 -14.34 12.14 7.55
N GLY A 75 -13.72 13.10 8.25
CA GLY A 75 -14.28 13.71 9.45
C GLY A 75 -13.38 14.78 10.06
N ASP A 76 -13.69 15.19 11.28
CA ASP A 76 -13.08 16.35 11.95
C ASP A 76 -11.76 16.01 12.68
N ASN A 77 -11.39 14.71 12.80
CA ASN A 77 -10.25 14.26 13.59
C ASN A 77 -9.05 13.86 12.72
N ALA A 78 -8.75 14.64 11.69
CA ALA A 78 -7.66 14.38 10.75
C ALA A 78 -6.29 14.24 11.45
N ASP A 79 -6.06 14.96 12.54
CA ASP A 79 -4.80 14.98 13.28
C ASP A 79 -4.59 13.69 14.12
N ASP A 80 -5.67 12.95 14.40
CA ASP A 80 -5.62 11.69 15.14
C ASP A 80 -5.25 10.50 14.24
N ILE A 81 -5.27 10.69 12.91
CA ILE A 81 -4.91 9.64 11.93
C ILE A 81 -3.40 9.59 11.77
N ALA A 82 -2.80 8.49 12.21
CA ALA A 82 -1.39 8.18 12.02
C ALA A 82 -1.18 7.01 11.05
N TYR A 83 -0.04 7.00 10.38
CA TYR A 83 0.36 5.91 9.49
C TYR A 83 1.68 5.31 9.98
N MET A 84 1.75 3.99 10.07
CA MET A 84 2.92 3.28 10.60
C MET A 84 3.23 2.03 9.79
N PRO A 85 4.50 1.58 9.75
CA PRO A 85 4.83 0.28 9.16
C PRO A 85 4.09 -0.84 9.90
N PHE A 86 3.74 -1.91 9.16
CA PHE A 86 3.13 -3.09 9.76
C PHE A 86 4.03 -3.62 10.90
N PRO A 87 3.50 -3.91 12.10
CA PRO A 87 4.29 -4.16 13.31
C PRO A 87 4.89 -5.58 13.37
N ILE A 88 5.53 -6.01 12.28
CA ILE A 88 6.27 -7.27 12.20
C ILE A 88 7.75 -6.98 12.00
N THR A 89 8.57 -7.57 12.85
CA THR A 89 10.02 -7.53 12.71
C THR A 89 10.50 -8.75 11.96
N LEU A 90 11.30 -8.56 10.93
CA LEU A 90 11.93 -9.65 10.18
C LEU A 90 13.02 -10.33 11.02
N THR A 91 13.44 -11.55 10.63
CA THR A 91 14.55 -12.28 11.26
C THR A 91 15.84 -11.46 11.32
N SER A 92 16.02 -10.51 10.40
CA SER A 92 17.15 -9.57 10.41
C SER A 92 17.13 -8.55 11.56
N GLY A 93 16.07 -8.52 12.38
CA GLY A 93 15.82 -7.49 13.37
C GLY A 93 15.32 -6.16 12.79
N LYS A 94 14.99 -6.13 11.49
CA LYS A 94 14.50 -4.94 10.79
C LYS A 94 13.03 -5.04 10.46
N GLN A 95 12.40 -3.89 10.25
CA GLN A 95 11.10 -3.78 9.61
C GLN A 95 11.29 -3.44 8.13
N ALA A 96 10.36 -3.87 7.30
CA ALA A 96 10.33 -3.52 5.89
C ALA A 96 8.92 -3.10 5.48
N ALA A 97 8.83 -2.26 4.45
CA ALA A 97 7.58 -1.89 3.81
C ALA A 97 7.65 -2.19 2.31
N SER A 98 6.57 -2.72 1.75
CA SER A 98 6.46 -2.93 0.30
C SER A 98 6.15 -1.60 -0.37
N VAL A 99 6.80 -1.35 -1.50
CA VAL A 99 6.55 -0.20 -2.37
C VAL A 99 6.36 -0.70 -3.79
N GLY A 100 5.22 -0.39 -4.37
CA GLY A 100 4.89 -0.72 -5.75
C GLY A 100 4.21 0.44 -6.46
N PRO A 101 4.07 0.38 -7.80
CA PRO A 101 3.29 1.35 -8.56
C PRO A 101 1.82 1.24 -8.16
N ASP A 102 1.18 2.39 -7.92
CA ASP A 102 -0.24 2.46 -7.58
C ASP A 102 -1.08 2.80 -8.83
N TYR A 103 -0.86 3.97 -9.40
CA TYR A 103 -1.58 4.41 -10.60
C TYR A 103 -0.77 4.13 -11.86
N SER A 104 -1.44 3.53 -12.85
CA SER A 104 -0.86 3.24 -14.17
C SER A 104 -1.60 3.96 -15.27
N PHE A 105 -0.87 4.45 -16.27
CA PHE A 105 -1.42 5.11 -17.46
C PHE A 105 -1.20 4.26 -18.69
N GLY A 106 -2.26 4.00 -19.45
CA GLY A 106 -2.19 3.36 -20.74
C GLY A 106 -2.52 4.34 -21.88
N ILE A 107 -1.75 4.32 -22.96
CA ILE A 107 -2.06 5.07 -24.18
C ILE A 107 -2.58 4.09 -25.23
N ASN A 108 -3.76 4.36 -25.78
CA ASN A 108 -4.34 3.53 -26.83
C ASN A 108 -3.49 3.58 -28.10
N ALA A 109 -2.84 2.46 -28.43
CA ALA A 109 -2.00 2.33 -29.62
C ALA A 109 -2.78 2.36 -30.94
N SER A 110 -4.11 2.16 -30.92
CA SER A 110 -4.96 2.12 -32.12
C SER A 110 -5.68 3.44 -32.40
N THR A 111 -5.40 4.51 -31.65
CA THR A 111 -5.97 5.84 -31.92
C THR A 111 -5.08 6.64 -32.90
N THR A 112 -5.53 7.85 -33.28
CA THR A 112 -4.77 8.72 -34.21
C THR A 112 -3.47 9.19 -33.57
N GLU A 113 -2.47 9.56 -34.37
CA GLU A 113 -1.18 10.09 -33.90
C GLU A 113 -1.36 11.35 -33.05
N ASP A 114 -2.28 12.24 -33.44
CA ASP A 114 -2.57 13.46 -32.65
C ASP A 114 -3.13 13.12 -31.27
N ASN A 115 -4.01 12.12 -31.18
CA ASN A 115 -4.54 11.68 -29.89
C ASN A 115 -3.49 10.98 -29.04
N GLN A 116 -2.58 10.21 -29.64
CA GLN A 116 -1.45 9.61 -28.94
C GLN A 116 -0.50 10.68 -28.39
N ALA A 117 -0.20 11.70 -29.19
CA ALA A 117 0.64 12.82 -28.77
C ALA A 117 0.01 13.61 -27.61
N ALA A 118 -1.31 13.87 -27.67
CA ALA A 118 -2.04 14.54 -26.60
C ALA A 118 -2.06 13.69 -25.30
N ALA A 119 -2.32 12.37 -25.43
CA ALA A 119 -2.29 11.45 -24.30
C ALA A 119 -0.88 11.37 -23.66
N LEU A 120 0.18 11.34 -24.46
CA LEU A 120 1.55 11.36 -23.95
C LEU A 120 1.86 12.66 -23.20
N CYS A 121 1.39 13.80 -23.71
CA CYS A 121 1.52 15.09 -23.03
C CYS A 121 0.84 15.07 -21.66
N PHE A 122 -0.39 14.52 -21.58
CA PHE A 122 -1.11 14.36 -20.33
C PHE A 122 -0.37 13.45 -19.34
N VAL A 123 0.10 12.28 -19.79
CA VAL A 123 0.86 11.35 -18.94
C VAL A 123 2.12 12.02 -18.38
N LYS A 124 2.87 12.74 -19.23
CA LYS A 124 4.06 13.48 -18.76
C LYS A 124 3.70 14.53 -17.72
N PHE A 125 2.63 15.31 -17.95
CA PHE A 125 2.17 16.28 -16.97
C PHE A 125 1.81 15.58 -15.64
N MET A 126 1.05 14.50 -15.68
CA MET A 126 0.63 13.76 -14.47
C MET A 126 1.83 13.20 -13.69
N THR A 127 2.83 12.67 -14.38
CA THR A 127 4.00 12.03 -13.73
C THR A 127 5.07 13.02 -13.29
N GLU A 128 5.20 14.15 -13.96
CA GLU A 128 6.36 15.05 -13.77
C GLU A 128 6.01 16.38 -13.11
N GLU A 129 4.76 16.88 -13.23
CA GLU A 129 4.42 18.26 -12.89
C GLU A 129 3.18 18.40 -12.01
N SER A 130 2.20 17.47 -12.09
CA SER A 130 0.90 17.62 -11.43
C SER A 130 0.98 17.60 -9.90
N GLY A 131 1.96 16.90 -9.33
CA GLY A 131 2.01 16.64 -7.90
C GLY A 131 1.05 15.52 -7.42
N PHE A 132 0.32 14.91 -8.34
CA PHE A 132 -0.74 13.92 -8.06
C PHE A 132 -0.31 12.84 -7.07
N SER A 133 0.89 12.24 -7.26
CA SER A 133 1.36 11.19 -6.36
C SER A 133 1.46 11.66 -4.92
N TYR A 134 2.04 12.86 -4.70
CA TYR A 134 2.15 13.46 -3.36
C TYR A 134 0.77 13.75 -2.76
N ASP A 135 -0.11 14.38 -3.53
CA ASP A 135 -1.45 14.78 -3.07
C ASP A 135 -2.33 13.58 -2.72
N CYS A 136 -2.12 12.44 -3.42
CA CYS A 136 -2.80 11.17 -3.13
C CYS A 136 -2.08 10.30 -2.08
N GLY A 137 -1.10 10.81 -1.35
CA GLY A 137 -0.42 10.10 -0.27
C GLY A 137 0.64 9.09 -0.76
N GLY A 138 1.01 9.15 -2.05
CA GLY A 138 2.05 8.32 -2.64
C GLY A 138 3.43 8.95 -2.61
N LEU A 139 4.42 8.16 -3.03
CA LEU A 139 5.77 8.62 -3.28
C LEU A 139 5.87 9.13 -4.72
N PRO A 140 6.36 10.38 -4.96
CA PRO A 140 6.54 10.87 -6.32
C PRO A 140 7.52 10.00 -7.12
N VAL A 141 7.15 9.68 -8.37
CA VAL A 141 8.03 8.92 -9.28
C VAL A 141 9.07 9.81 -9.97
N ALA A 142 8.81 11.11 -10.08
CA ALA A 142 9.74 12.07 -10.67
C ALA A 142 10.87 12.36 -9.69
N ILE A 143 12.12 12.06 -10.06
CA ILE A 143 13.32 12.26 -9.21
C ILE A 143 13.47 13.72 -8.73
N LYS A 144 13.01 14.68 -9.54
CA LYS A 144 13.02 16.10 -9.19
C LYS A 144 12.03 16.50 -8.11
N ASP A 145 10.99 15.69 -7.88
CA ASP A 145 9.98 15.93 -6.84
C ASP A 145 10.40 15.23 -5.55
N THR A 146 10.92 16.00 -4.63
CA THR A 146 11.42 15.51 -3.33
C THR A 146 10.40 15.67 -2.20
N ARG A 147 9.16 16.04 -2.51
CA ARG A 147 8.11 16.15 -1.51
C ARG A 147 7.79 14.77 -0.94
N LEU A 148 7.57 14.74 0.36
CA LEU A 148 7.20 13.54 1.08
C LEU A 148 6.09 13.90 2.07
N PRO A 149 4.92 13.24 2.01
CA PRO A 149 3.88 13.45 3.01
C PRO A 149 4.38 13.24 4.44
N ASP A 150 3.99 14.10 5.36
CA ASP A 150 4.49 14.12 6.75
C ASP A 150 4.27 12.80 7.48
N PHE A 151 3.21 12.07 7.15
CA PHE A 151 2.91 10.79 7.79
C PHE A 151 3.96 9.69 7.50
N TYR A 152 4.83 9.88 6.51
CA TYR A 152 5.96 8.97 6.28
C TYR A 152 7.09 9.13 7.31
N ALA A 153 7.02 10.10 8.22
CA ALA A 153 8.02 10.25 9.27
C ALA A 153 8.20 8.97 10.12
N ALA A 154 7.13 8.19 10.30
CA ALA A 154 7.17 6.90 10.99
C ALA A 154 7.97 5.81 10.26
N PHE A 155 8.26 6.01 8.96
CA PHE A 155 9.02 5.07 8.14
C PHE A 155 10.52 5.35 8.10
N LYS A 156 11.00 6.28 8.92
CA LYS A 156 12.43 6.59 8.99
C LYS A 156 13.22 5.37 9.47
N GLY A 157 14.12 4.88 8.63
CA GLY A 157 14.95 3.70 8.92
C GLY A 157 14.29 2.37 8.56
N ILE A 158 13.12 2.39 7.94
CA ILE A 158 12.46 1.22 7.39
C ILE A 158 13.07 0.91 6.02
N ASP A 159 13.36 -0.37 5.75
CA ASP A 159 13.83 -0.81 4.44
C ASP A 159 12.61 -0.90 3.48
N PHE A 160 12.64 -0.15 2.38
CA PHE A 160 11.64 -0.27 1.33
C PHE A 160 12.01 -1.41 0.37
N VAL A 161 11.06 -2.32 0.16
CA VAL A 161 11.17 -3.43 -0.78
C VAL A 161 10.28 -3.12 -1.98
N VAL A 162 10.90 -2.91 -3.13
CA VAL A 162 10.18 -2.67 -4.38
C VAL A 162 9.64 -3.99 -4.91
N ASP A 163 8.42 -3.98 -5.43
CA ASP A 163 7.84 -5.12 -6.11
C ASP A 163 8.62 -5.42 -7.38
N GLU A 164 9.05 -6.68 -7.52
CA GLU A 164 9.75 -7.16 -8.70
C GLU A 164 8.74 -7.57 -9.77
N PRO A 165 9.01 -7.29 -11.06
CA PRO A 165 8.19 -7.80 -12.15
C PRO A 165 8.24 -9.33 -12.19
N ALA A 166 7.25 -9.96 -12.82
CA ALA A 166 7.27 -11.38 -13.11
C ALA A 166 8.51 -11.73 -13.94
N ILE A 167 9.04 -12.91 -13.72
CA ILE A 167 10.12 -13.47 -14.56
C ILE A 167 9.50 -13.93 -15.88
N GLU A 168 10.18 -13.68 -17.00
CA GLU A 168 9.73 -14.12 -18.32
C GLU A 168 9.43 -15.64 -18.33
N GLY A 169 8.21 -15.99 -18.70
CA GLY A 169 7.70 -17.36 -18.70
C GLY A 169 7.07 -17.84 -17.39
N GLU A 170 6.92 -16.96 -16.40
CA GLU A 170 6.28 -17.24 -15.10
C GLU A 170 5.09 -16.28 -14.83
N GLU A 171 4.57 -15.65 -15.85
CA GLU A 171 3.54 -14.62 -15.74
C GLU A 171 2.20 -15.16 -15.21
N ASP A 172 1.99 -16.49 -15.34
CA ASP A 172 0.76 -17.18 -14.94
C ASP A 172 0.86 -17.88 -13.56
N LEU A 173 1.98 -17.70 -12.82
CA LEU A 173 2.20 -18.34 -11.52
C LEU A 173 1.58 -17.53 -10.34
#